data_6064abd9c2c56fa8d2970b71d916c30d
#
_entry.id   6064abd9c2c56fa8d2970b71d916c30d
#
_cell.length_a   1.000
_cell.length_b   1.000
_cell.length_c   1.000
_cell.angle_alpha   90.00
_cell.angle_beta   90.00
_cell.angle_gamma   90.00
#
_symmetry.space_group_name_H-M   'P 1'
#
loop_
_entity.id
_entity.type
_entity.pdbx_description
1 polymer ?
#
loop_
_entity_poly.entity_id
_entity_poly.type
_entity_poly.pdbx_seq_one_letter_code
_entity_poly.pdbx_strand_id
1 'polypeptide(L)'
;RARPMNHRQLGQAVQAAYAEIPQAYATPVFTGNALDRLVLGQATVPVRQWPLRIDDGPMLDAGVLSGLVKGTVLALVPGPLAADSEVRGYLRVASAGLAWARLEGLPHAGKPAPSRDQFRSGQFLRVASSPRELHLRVRHRVDSCPGNCVLKDAVRELRKRGIAGVEV
;
A
#
# COMPACT_ATOMS: atom_id res chain seq x y z
N ARG A 1 10.95 18.81 -13.13
CA ARG A 1 11.72 17.54 -13.36
C ARG A 1 10.71 16.42 -13.38
N ALA A 2 10.76 15.57 -14.44
CA ALA A 2 9.93 14.39 -14.53
C ALA A 2 10.23 13.45 -13.34
N ARG A 3 9.19 12.93 -12.70
CA ARG A 3 9.32 11.96 -11.61
C ARG A 3 9.83 10.64 -12.18
N PRO A 4 10.80 9.97 -11.55
CA PRO A 4 11.22 8.65 -11.98
C PRO A 4 10.04 7.67 -11.88
N MET A 5 9.80 6.90 -12.94
CA MET A 5 8.69 5.98 -13.10
C MET A 5 9.22 4.56 -13.22
N ASN A 6 8.62 3.60 -12.52
CA ASN A 6 8.93 2.18 -12.67
C ASN A 6 8.00 1.50 -13.70
N HIS A 7 8.37 0.27 -14.14
CA HIS A 7 7.60 -0.46 -15.13
C HIS A 7 6.18 -0.80 -14.64
N ARG A 8 5.98 -1.01 -13.34
CA ARG A 8 4.66 -1.23 -12.76
C ARG A 8 3.76 0.01 -12.92
N GLN A 9 4.28 1.19 -12.63
CA GLN A 9 3.54 2.45 -12.81
C GLN A 9 3.25 2.73 -14.28
N LEU A 10 4.21 2.43 -15.17
CA LEU A 10 3.98 2.52 -16.60
C LEU A 10 2.84 1.58 -17.03
N GLY A 11 2.89 0.31 -16.62
CA GLY A 11 1.85 -0.67 -16.90
C GLY A 11 0.48 -0.23 -16.41
N GLN A 12 0.39 0.30 -15.19
CA GLN A 12 -0.86 0.85 -14.65
C GLN A 12 -1.37 2.05 -15.45
N ALA A 13 -0.47 2.93 -15.90
CA ALA A 13 -0.85 4.07 -16.73
C ALA A 13 -1.38 3.62 -18.11
N VAL A 14 -0.74 2.63 -18.72
CA VAL A 14 -1.21 2.05 -19.98
C VAL A 14 -2.58 1.40 -19.80
N GLN A 15 -2.77 0.60 -18.73
CA GLN A 15 -4.07 -0.02 -18.44
C GLN A 15 -5.16 1.01 -18.20
N ALA A 16 -4.87 2.08 -17.47
CA ALA A 16 -5.82 3.16 -17.25
C ALA A 16 -6.22 3.86 -18.57
N ALA A 17 -5.23 4.14 -19.43
CA ALA A 17 -5.50 4.73 -20.75
C ALA A 17 -6.31 3.78 -21.66
N TYR A 18 -6.04 2.47 -21.61
CA TYR A 18 -6.81 1.48 -22.36
C TYR A 18 -8.26 1.38 -21.90
N ALA A 19 -8.52 1.51 -20.59
CA ALA A 19 -9.88 1.47 -20.05
C ALA A 19 -10.76 2.63 -20.51
N GLU A 20 -10.17 3.72 -21.01
CA GLU A 20 -10.89 4.87 -21.58
C GLU A 20 -11.23 4.68 -23.07
N ILE A 21 -10.71 3.64 -23.73
CA ILE A 21 -10.96 3.37 -25.14
C ILE A 21 -12.22 2.51 -25.27
N PRO A 22 -13.34 3.00 -25.84
CA PRO A 22 -14.63 2.30 -25.87
C PRO A 22 -14.63 0.95 -26.58
N GLN A 23 -13.63 0.68 -27.44
CA GLN A 23 -13.54 -0.53 -28.28
C GLN A 23 -12.25 -1.33 -28.03
N ALA A 24 -11.66 -1.23 -26.83
CA ALA A 24 -10.49 -2.02 -26.49
C ALA A 24 -10.86 -3.49 -26.29
N TYR A 25 -10.48 -4.36 -27.22
CA TYR A 25 -10.75 -5.80 -27.18
C TYR A 25 -9.76 -6.59 -26.31
N ALA A 26 -8.67 -6.00 -25.90
CA ALA A 26 -7.63 -6.65 -25.10
C ALA A 26 -7.14 -5.74 -23.98
N THR A 27 -6.96 -6.30 -22.78
CA THR A 27 -6.34 -5.59 -21.67
C THR A 27 -4.85 -5.88 -21.67
N PRO A 28 -3.97 -4.87 -21.74
CA PRO A 28 -2.53 -5.07 -21.64
C PRO A 28 -2.15 -5.71 -20.32
N VAL A 29 -1.36 -6.79 -20.35
CA VAL A 29 -0.87 -7.49 -19.16
C VAL A 29 0.62 -7.27 -19.03
N PHE A 30 1.07 -6.80 -17.87
CA PHE A 30 2.47 -6.60 -17.55
C PHE A 30 2.88 -7.59 -16.46
N THR A 31 3.81 -8.48 -16.80
CA THR A 31 4.30 -9.52 -15.89
C THR A 31 5.82 -9.51 -15.84
N GLY A 32 6.38 -10.09 -14.78
CA GLY A 32 7.81 -10.28 -14.63
C GLY A 32 8.36 -9.81 -13.29
N ASN A 33 9.61 -10.16 -13.01
CA ASN A 33 10.31 -9.85 -11.77
C ASN A 33 10.97 -8.45 -11.75
N ALA A 34 10.94 -7.72 -12.86
CA ALA A 34 11.56 -6.41 -13.02
C ALA A 34 10.57 -5.24 -12.96
N LEU A 35 9.31 -5.49 -12.58
CA LEU A 35 8.24 -4.46 -12.58
C LEU A 35 8.56 -3.26 -11.69
N ASP A 36 9.34 -3.44 -10.64
CA ASP A 36 9.70 -2.36 -9.71
C ASP A 36 10.99 -1.63 -10.11
N ARG A 37 11.64 -2.04 -11.21
CA ARG A 37 12.78 -1.30 -11.78
C ARG A 37 12.29 -0.04 -12.51
N LEU A 38 13.13 0.99 -12.49
CA LEU A 38 12.89 2.21 -13.26
C LEU A 38 12.89 1.93 -14.76
N VAL A 39 12.00 2.59 -15.49
CA VAL A 39 11.93 2.51 -16.96
C VAL A 39 13.22 3.03 -17.60
N LEU A 40 13.84 4.07 -17.01
CA LEU A 40 15.10 4.65 -17.46
C LEU A 40 15.96 4.99 -16.24
N GLY A 41 16.78 4.06 -15.73
CA GLY A 41 17.77 4.41 -14.71
C GLY A 41 17.76 3.57 -13.43
N GLN A 42 18.13 4.18 -12.29
CA GLN A 42 18.46 3.53 -11.04
C GLN A 42 17.23 3.08 -10.24
N ALA A 43 17.42 2.08 -9.37
CA ALA A 43 16.36 1.53 -8.52
C ALA A 43 15.73 2.59 -7.60
N THR A 44 14.41 2.67 -7.59
CA THR A 44 13.62 3.47 -6.64
C THR A 44 12.80 2.56 -5.76
N VAL A 45 12.37 3.10 -4.61
CA VAL A 45 11.41 2.40 -3.74
C VAL A 45 10.09 2.23 -4.49
N PRO A 46 9.54 1.01 -4.56
CA PRO A 46 8.28 0.75 -5.23
C PRO A 46 7.14 1.55 -4.59
N VAL A 47 6.38 2.26 -5.40
CA VAL A 47 5.16 2.93 -4.92
C VAL A 47 4.04 1.90 -4.84
N ARG A 48 3.57 1.63 -3.61
CA ARG A 48 2.45 0.73 -3.37
C ARG A 48 1.15 1.48 -3.63
N GLN A 49 0.52 1.17 -4.75
CA GLN A 49 -0.73 1.82 -5.18
C GLN A 49 -1.63 0.84 -5.94
N TRP A 50 -2.93 1.09 -5.87
CA TRP A 50 -3.97 0.29 -6.52
C TRP A 50 -5.02 1.19 -7.16
N PRO A 51 -5.66 0.76 -8.25
CA PRO A 51 -6.79 1.49 -8.83
C PRO A 51 -7.97 1.50 -7.85
N LEU A 52 -8.62 2.65 -7.74
CA LEU A 52 -9.88 2.79 -7.02
C LEU A 52 -10.99 2.10 -7.82
N ARG A 53 -11.70 1.19 -7.18
CA ARG A 53 -12.93 0.60 -7.67
C ARG A 53 -14.13 1.22 -6.95
N ILE A 54 -15.19 1.47 -7.69
CA ILE A 54 -16.45 2.02 -7.17
C ILE A 54 -17.53 0.98 -7.44
N ASP A 55 -18.09 0.44 -6.35
CA ASP A 55 -19.22 -0.47 -6.37
C ASP A 55 -20.31 0.13 -5.46
N ASP A 56 -20.74 -0.51 -4.40
CA ASP A 56 -21.58 0.10 -3.34
C ASP A 56 -20.82 1.13 -2.47
N GLY A 57 -19.67 1.58 -2.92
CA GLY A 57 -18.76 2.51 -2.26
C GLY A 57 -17.33 2.32 -2.76
N PRO A 58 -16.37 3.09 -2.22
CA PRO A 58 -14.97 2.97 -2.61
C PRO A 58 -14.38 1.64 -2.11
N MET A 59 -13.78 0.89 -3.03
CA MET A 59 -13.17 -0.43 -2.80
C MET A 59 -11.82 -0.55 -3.49
N LEU A 60 -11.04 -1.54 -3.06
CA LEU A 60 -9.82 -2.01 -3.71
C LEU A 60 -9.88 -3.52 -3.94
N ASP A 61 -9.37 -3.98 -5.07
CA ASP A 61 -9.04 -5.39 -5.33
C ASP A 61 -7.65 -5.71 -4.76
N ALA A 62 -7.46 -5.35 -3.50
CA ALA A 62 -6.27 -5.61 -2.70
C ALA A 62 -6.66 -5.63 -1.23
N GLY A 63 -6.08 -6.54 -0.46
CA GLY A 63 -6.44 -6.75 0.94
C GLY A 63 -5.24 -7.14 1.80
N VAL A 64 -5.44 -8.03 2.75
CA VAL A 64 -4.42 -8.46 3.72
C VAL A 64 -3.20 -9.04 3.02
N LEU A 65 -3.36 -9.80 1.93
CA LEU A 65 -2.24 -10.33 1.13
C LEU A 65 -1.38 -9.23 0.52
N SER A 66 -1.96 -8.06 0.29
CA SER A 66 -1.26 -6.86 -0.18
C SER A 66 -0.77 -5.97 0.98
N GLY A 67 -0.93 -6.42 2.23
CA GLY A 67 -0.57 -5.69 3.45
C GLY A 67 -1.52 -4.53 3.77
N LEU A 68 -2.75 -4.58 3.26
CA LEU A 68 -3.80 -3.64 3.65
C LEU A 68 -4.58 -4.24 4.83
N VAL A 69 -4.53 -3.57 5.96
CA VAL A 69 -5.26 -3.94 7.18
C VAL A 69 -6.20 -2.81 7.57
N LYS A 70 -7.20 -3.13 8.40
CA LYS A 70 -8.12 -2.12 8.96
C LYS A 70 -7.34 -0.97 9.59
N GLY A 71 -7.72 0.25 9.28
CA GLY A 71 -7.05 1.45 9.74
C GLY A 71 -5.91 1.97 8.83
N THR A 72 -5.48 1.21 7.82
CA THR A 72 -4.51 1.71 6.82
C THR A 72 -5.08 2.96 6.15
N VAL A 73 -4.30 4.03 6.11
CA VAL A 73 -4.66 5.29 5.46
C VAL A 73 -4.06 5.32 4.06
N LEU A 74 -4.91 5.66 3.11
CA LEU A 74 -4.59 5.69 1.68
C LEU A 74 -4.83 7.10 1.14
N ALA A 75 -3.88 7.63 0.37
CA ALA A 75 -3.98 8.90 -0.33
C ALA A 75 -4.64 8.69 -1.70
N LEU A 76 -5.71 9.43 -1.98
CA LEU A 76 -6.42 9.43 -3.26
C LEU A 76 -5.70 10.34 -4.24
N VAL A 77 -5.28 9.79 -5.38
CA VAL A 77 -4.59 10.51 -6.45
C VAL A 77 -5.31 10.36 -7.78
N PRO A 78 -5.20 11.34 -8.70
CA PRO A 78 -5.93 11.32 -9.97
C PRO A 78 -5.50 10.21 -10.93
N GLY A 79 -4.32 9.65 -10.76
CA GLY A 79 -3.81 8.59 -11.63
C GLY A 79 -2.52 7.95 -11.11
N PRO A 80 -2.02 6.90 -11.77
CA PRO A 80 -0.88 6.14 -11.28
C PRO A 80 0.46 6.89 -11.32
N LEU A 81 0.55 7.94 -12.12
CA LEU A 81 1.75 8.79 -12.27
C LEU A 81 1.64 10.13 -11.54
N ALA A 82 0.52 10.39 -10.87
CA ALA A 82 0.29 11.65 -10.17
C ALA A 82 1.40 11.95 -9.15
N ALA A 83 1.74 13.21 -8.98
CA ALA A 83 2.68 13.66 -7.95
C ALA A 83 2.04 13.59 -6.55
N ASP A 84 2.87 13.58 -5.49
CA ASP A 84 2.35 13.57 -4.12
C ASP A 84 1.64 14.88 -3.74
N SER A 85 1.94 15.97 -4.45
CA SER A 85 1.22 17.24 -4.35
C SER A 85 -0.22 17.19 -4.91
N GLU A 86 -0.54 16.20 -5.75
CA GLU A 86 -1.84 16.05 -6.40
C GLU A 86 -2.81 15.17 -5.60
N VAL A 87 -2.47 14.83 -4.35
CA VAL A 87 -3.40 14.13 -3.45
C VAL A 87 -4.68 14.93 -3.27
N ARG A 88 -5.83 14.33 -3.63
CA ARG A 88 -7.15 14.94 -3.57
C ARG A 88 -7.85 14.76 -2.22
N GLY A 89 -7.48 13.73 -1.47
CA GLY A 89 -8.04 13.41 -0.16
C GLY A 89 -7.47 12.11 0.38
N TYR A 90 -8.05 11.62 1.46
CA TYR A 90 -7.60 10.40 2.10
C TYR A 90 -8.78 9.49 2.40
N LEU A 91 -8.52 8.18 2.29
CA LEU A 91 -9.47 7.14 2.70
C LEU A 91 -8.79 6.23 3.71
N ARG A 92 -9.59 5.61 4.56
CA ARG A 92 -9.15 4.62 5.53
C ARG A 92 -9.74 3.26 5.15
N VAL A 93 -8.98 2.20 5.34
CA VAL A 93 -9.49 0.84 5.24
C VAL A 93 -10.44 0.58 6.40
N ALA A 94 -11.74 0.47 6.12
CA ALA A 94 -12.79 0.17 7.09
C ALA A 94 -12.83 -1.33 7.41
N SER A 95 -12.70 -2.16 6.37
CA SER A 95 -12.57 -3.62 6.48
C SER A 95 -11.72 -4.17 5.34
N ALA A 96 -11.01 -5.28 5.59
CA ALA A 96 -10.21 -5.95 4.59
C ALA A 96 -10.43 -7.47 4.66
N GLY A 97 -10.61 -8.08 3.49
CA GLY A 97 -10.49 -9.52 3.28
C GLY A 97 -9.10 -9.87 2.75
N LEU A 98 -8.93 -11.09 2.27
CA LEU A 98 -7.64 -11.53 1.75
C LEU A 98 -7.19 -10.70 0.53
N ALA A 99 -8.09 -10.48 -0.44
CA ALA A 99 -7.80 -9.83 -1.73
C ALA A 99 -8.66 -8.60 -2.03
N TRP A 100 -9.39 -8.07 -1.05
CA TRP A 100 -10.22 -6.89 -1.20
C TRP A 100 -10.17 -6.02 0.04
N ALA A 101 -10.48 -4.73 -0.10
CA ALA A 101 -10.66 -3.81 1.01
C ALA A 101 -11.81 -2.83 0.71
N ARG A 102 -12.69 -2.61 1.70
CA ARG A 102 -13.68 -1.53 1.71
C ARG A 102 -13.07 -0.30 2.38
N LEU A 103 -13.39 0.84 1.83
CA LEU A 103 -12.81 2.10 2.23
C LEU A 103 -13.88 3.08 2.70
N GLU A 104 -13.47 4.01 3.54
CA GLU A 104 -14.29 5.15 3.97
C GLU A 104 -13.47 6.44 3.89
N GLY A 105 -14.14 7.55 3.61
CA GLY A 105 -13.49 8.86 3.57
C GLY A 105 -12.92 9.24 4.95
N LEU A 106 -11.71 9.79 4.97
CA LEU A 106 -11.03 10.22 6.19
C LEU A 106 -10.56 11.66 6.07
N PRO A 107 -10.97 12.57 6.98
CA PRO A 107 -10.30 13.86 7.07
C PRO A 107 -8.87 13.65 7.60
N HIS A 108 -7.86 14.04 6.81
CA HIS A 108 -6.46 13.80 7.14
C HIS A 108 -5.55 14.83 6.48
N ALA A 109 -4.43 15.19 7.12
CA ALA A 109 -3.43 16.12 6.63
C ALA A 109 -4.03 17.46 6.13
N GLY A 110 -5.01 18.01 6.86
CA GLY A 110 -5.66 19.28 6.52
C GLY A 110 -6.67 19.21 5.36
N LYS A 111 -6.95 18.02 4.82
CA LYS A 111 -7.96 17.81 3.78
C LYS A 111 -9.22 17.20 4.37
N PRO A 112 -10.44 17.64 3.93
CA PRO A 112 -11.69 17.01 4.33
C PRO A 112 -11.79 15.59 3.80
N ALA A 113 -12.68 14.79 4.37
CA ALA A 113 -13.02 13.48 3.84
C ALA A 113 -13.59 13.63 2.43
N PRO A 114 -13.11 12.88 1.43
CA PRO A 114 -13.67 12.92 0.09
C PRO A 114 -15.11 12.38 0.10
N SER A 115 -16.01 13.06 -0.58
CA SER A 115 -17.41 12.67 -0.76
C SER A 115 -17.56 11.69 -1.94
N ARG A 116 -18.70 10.98 -2.01
CA ARG A 116 -18.96 9.97 -3.04
C ARG A 116 -18.87 10.49 -4.47
N ASP A 117 -19.27 11.71 -4.68
CA ASP A 117 -19.27 12.42 -5.98
C ASP A 117 -17.86 12.78 -6.47
N GLN A 118 -16.85 12.71 -5.61
CA GLN A 118 -15.46 12.96 -5.95
C GLN A 118 -14.72 11.71 -6.45
N PHE A 119 -15.31 10.52 -6.29
CA PHE A 119 -14.70 9.30 -6.78
C PHE A 119 -14.94 9.15 -8.28
N ARG A 120 -13.89 8.81 -9.01
CA ARG A 120 -13.91 8.59 -10.45
C ARG A 120 -13.12 7.33 -10.80
N SER A 121 -13.52 6.67 -11.88
CA SER A 121 -12.70 5.65 -12.50
C SER A 121 -11.35 6.24 -12.91
N GLY A 122 -10.29 5.44 -12.90
CA GLY A 122 -8.94 5.89 -13.22
C GLY A 122 -8.16 6.53 -12.07
N GLN A 123 -8.80 6.80 -10.92
CA GLN A 123 -8.11 7.23 -9.72
C GLN A 123 -7.37 6.07 -9.05
N PHE A 124 -6.31 6.41 -8.31
CA PHE A 124 -5.48 5.44 -7.59
C PHE A 124 -5.37 5.79 -6.11
N LEU A 125 -5.07 4.78 -5.32
CA LEU A 125 -4.86 4.89 -3.89
C LEU A 125 -3.45 4.42 -3.55
N ARG A 126 -2.70 5.27 -2.83
CA ARG A 126 -1.34 5.02 -2.34
C ARG A 126 -1.34 4.90 -0.84
N VAL A 127 -0.52 4.00 -0.29
CA VAL A 127 -0.34 3.91 1.16
C VAL A 127 0.29 5.21 1.68
N ALA A 128 -0.44 5.94 2.52
CA ALA A 128 0.03 7.11 3.23
C ALA A 128 0.55 6.74 4.62
N SER A 129 -0.20 5.90 5.35
CA SER A 129 0.25 5.31 6.61
C SER A 129 -0.43 3.97 6.83
N SER A 130 0.24 3.07 7.54
CA SER A 130 -0.31 1.77 7.94
C SER A 130 -0.15 1.63 9.45
N PRO A 131 -1.18 1.17 10.17
CA PRO A 131 -1.00 0.81 11.57
C PRO A 131 0.06 -0.30 11.62
N ARG A 132 1.13 -0.07 12.36
CA ARG A 132 2.18 -1.06 12.57
C ARG A 132 1.73 -2.01 13.68
N GLU A 133 0.85 -2.94 13.36
CA GLU A 133 0.53 -4.06 14.25
C GLU A 133 1.39 -5.29 13.87
N LEU A 134 2.68 -5.17 13.94
CA LEU A 134 3.58 -6.32 13.97
C LEU A 134 3.79 -6.71 15.44
N HIS A 135 2.82 -7.41 16.02
CA HIS A 135 3.01 -8.09 17.31
C HIS A 135 3.73 -9.43 17.04
N LEU A 136 5.05 -9.42 17.08
CA LEU A 136 5.85 -10.64 17.07
C LEU A 136 5.87 -11.21 18.50
N ARG A 137 5.02 -12.20 18.77
CA ARG A 137 5.08 -12.97 20.02
C ARG A 137 6.11 -14.08 19.87
N VAL A 138 7.30 -13.88 20.40
CA VAL A 138 8.31 -14.92 20.47
C VAL A 138 8.13 -15.66 21.80
N ARG A 139 7.64 -16.91 21.76
CA ARG A 139 7.63 -17.80 22.93
C ARG A 139 8.96 -18.53 23.00
N HIS A 140 9.70 -18.28 24.03
CA HIS A 140 10.94 -18.98 24.33
C HIS A 140 10.72 -19.96 25.51
N ARG A 141 11.09 -21.25 25.33
CA ARG A 141 11.18 -22.20 26.42
C ARG A 141 12.49 -21.95 27.18
N VAL A 142 12.39 -21.43 28.37
CA VAL A 142 13.53 -21.05 29.21
C VAL A 142 14.36 -22.29 29.63
N ASP A 143 13.75 -23.48 29.66
CA ASP A 143 14.32 -24.71 30.21
C ASP A 143 15.41 -25.33 29.32
N SER A 144 15.65 -24.87 28.12
CA SER A 144 16.56 -25.45 27.16
C SER A 144 17.76 -24.57 26.75
N CYS A 145 18.03 -23.48 27.45
CA CYS A 145 19.17 -22.59 27.13
C CYS A 145 20.24 -22.64 28.23
N PRO A 146 21.32 -23.40 28.07
CA PRO A 146 22.47 -23.34 28.98
C PRO A 146 23.23 -22.02 28.78
N GLY A 147 23.41 -21.25 29.84
CA GLY A 147 24.38 -20.17 30.06
C GLY A 147 24.37 -18.95 29.12
N ASN A 148 24.64 -19.10 27.85
CA ASN A 148 24.73 -18.02 26.86
C ASN A 148 23.69 -18.20 25.76
N CYS A 149 22.51 -17.62 25.95
CA CYS A 149 21.46 -17.72 24.96
C CYS A 149 21.51 -16.53 24.00
N VAL A 150 21.96 -16.73 22.79
CA VAL A 150 22.02 -15.74 21.70
C VAL A 150 20.66 -15.04 21.52
N LEU A 151 19.56 -15.72 21.86
CA LEU A 151 18.21 -15.15 21.77
C LEU A 151 17.98 -14.06 22.82
N LYS A 152 18.52 -14.21 24.06
CA LYS A 152 18.42 -13.17 25.12
C LYS A 152 19.12 -11.89 24.71
N ASP A 153 20.28 -12.03 24.07
CA ASP A 153 21.07 -10.89 23.61
C ASP A 153 20.41 -10.21 22.41
N ALA A 154 19.86 -10.98 21.47
CA ALA A 154 19.09 -10.46 20.35
C ALA A 154 17.83 -9.68 20.81
N VAL A 155 17.08 -10.23 21.78
CA VAL A 155 15.90 -9.54 22.36
C VAL A 155 16.29 -8.27 23.10
N ARG A 156 17.40 -8.29 23.85
CA ARG A 156 17.94 -7.10 24.53
C ARG A 156 18.33 -6.02 23.52
N GLU A 157 18.94 -6.40 22.41
CA GLU A 157 19.34 -5.48 21.35
C GLU A 157 18.14 -4.88 20.61
N LEU A 158 17.12 -5.67 20.34
CA LEU A 158 15.85 -5.20 19.73
C LEU A 158 15.13 -4.18 20.62
N ARG A 159 15.12 -4.42 21.95
CA ARG A 159 14.57 -3.45 22.93
C ARG A 159 15.37 -2.14 22.94
N LYS A 160 16.70 -2.21 22.89
CA LYS A 160 17.54 -0.99 22.83
C LYS A 160 17.28 -0.14 21.58
N ARG A 161 16.95 -0.79 20.46
CA ARG A 161 16.62 -0.12 19.20
C ARG A 161 15.20 0.44 19.13
N GLY A 162 14.43 0.33 20.21
CA GLY A 162 13.10 0.94 20.31
C GLY A 162 12.08 0.33 19.34
N ILE A 163 12.24 -0.94 18.92
CA ILE A 163 11.27 -1.64 18.10
C ILE A 163 10.09 -1.98 19.02
N ALA A 164 9.02 -1.18 18.92
CA ALA A 164 7.78 -1.41 19.65
C ALA A 164 7.14 -2.74 19.20
N GLY A 165 6.66 -3.54 20.16
CA GLY A 165 5.91 -4.77 19.87
C GLY A 165 6.69 -6.08 20.09
N VAL A 166 7.85 -6.04 20.76
CA VAL A 166 8.52 -7.27 21.23
C VAL A 166 8.13 -7.50 22.69
N GLU A 167 7.17 -8.39 22.93
CA GLU A 167 6.87 -8.95 24.26
C GLU A 167 7.60 -10.29 24.41
N VAL A 168 8.26 -10.49 25.56
CA VAL A 168 8.98 -11.74 25.93
C VAL A 168 8.24 -12.44 27.04
#